data_df99ec2a592feca66a9f1f38ab73e763
#
_entry.id   df99ec2a592feca66a9f1f38ab73e763
#
_cell.length_a   1.000
_cell.length_b   1.000
_cell.length_c   1.000
_cell.angle_alpha   90.00
_cell.angle_beta   90.00
_cell.angle_gamma   90.00
#
_symmetry.space_group_name_H-M   'P 1'
#
loop_
_entity.id
_entity.type
_entity.pdbx_description
1 polymer ?
#
loop_
_entity_poly.entity_id
_entity_poly.type
_entity_poly.pdbx_seq_one_letter_code
_entity_poly.pdbx_strand_id
1 'polypeptide(L)'
;MAKRFVLRIILTLKADKEVCRQCKIFDFYTKEYLKTFGWVDFSFVSDCQKYKETKNIDGISPIKWWSGLKHDCTKVMELTRVGNHYKNNIGETVEIENGLVYPFLKSSDIKGEEILRCRKYVIVTQHHTSDNTSYIKERFPLTFSYLHEHKEFFDSRKSTIYKNRPDFCIFGIGDYSFKKYKIVISGLYKQTKFSIVGLIDDKETMLDDTTYLLGFEDKFLAVTTLKILNSKLVQEFIRSVFFEDSKRPISKELLMRIDLIKALNLLGNKRLGLSEDEYYEYKNKICPQPELNLLW
;
A
#
# COMPACT_ATOMS: atom_id res chain seq x y z
N MET A 1 1.25 30.30 6.73
CA MET A 1 1.58 28.97 7.29
C MET A 1 3.09 28.84 7.41
N ALA A 2 3.65 28.95 8.61
CA ALA A 2 5.09 28.84 8.84
C ALA A 2 5.51 27.37 8.71
N LYS A 3 6.45 27.08 7.80
CA LYS A 3 7.09 25.78 7.70
C LYS A 3 7.89 25.57 9.01
N ARG A 4 7.48 24.60 9.82
CA ARG A 4 8.30 24.15 10.94
C ARG A 4 9.57 23.49 10.40
N PHE A 5 10.68 24.19 10.51
CA PHE A 5 12.00 23.59 10.30
C PHE A 5 12.41 22.86 11.58
N VAL A 6 12.47 21.55 11.54
CA VAL A 6 13.08 20.75 12.60
C VAL A 6 14.58 20.68 12.30
N LEU A 7 15.40 21.39 13.05
CA LEU A 7 16.85 21.26 12.95
C LEU A 7 17.29 20.01 13.71
N ARG A 8 17.82 19.02 13.01
CA ARG A 8 18.45 17.86 13.63
C ARG A 8 19.84 18.23 14.12
N ILE A 9 19.99 18.42 15.43
CA ILE A 9 21.33 18.48 16.03
C ILE A 9 21.76 17.04 16.29
N ILE A 10 22.62 16.50 15.44
CA ILE A 10 23.31 15.25 15.70
C ILE A 10 24.50 15.58 16.60
N LEU A 11 24.33 15.42 17.90
CA LEU A 11 25.44 15.42 18.83
C LEU A 11 26.12 14.05 18.74
N THR A 12 27.16 13.96 17.90
CA THR A 12 28.08 12.83 17.91
C THR A 12 29.00 13.00 19.10
N LEU A 13 28.63 12.45 20.24
CA LEU A 13 29.58 12.27 21.35
C LEU A 13 30.57 11.19 20.91
N LYS A 14 31.84 11.55 20.68
CA LYS A 14 32.97 10.62 20.63
C LYS A 14 33.14 10.05 22.03
N ALA A 15 32.50 8.94 22.30
CA ALA A 15 32.81 8.09 23.44
C ALA A 15 33.41 6.80 22.88
N ASP A 16 34.47 6.33 23.53
CA ASP A 16 35.22 5.13 23.19
C ASP A 16 34.29 3.95 22.84
N LYS A 17 34.52 3.38 21.66
CA LYS A 17 34.03 2.09 21.11
C LYS A 17 32.59 1.63 21.33
N GLU A 18 31.79 2.23 22.18
CA GLU A 18 30.34 2.07 22.22
C GLU A 18 29.68 3.19 21.43
N VAL A 19 29.33 2.89 20.20
CA VAL A 19 28.61 3.79 19.31
C VAL A 19 27.37 4.33 20.03
N CYS A 20 27.26 5.67 20.14
CA CYS A 20 26.03 6.30 20.62
C CYS A 20 24.87 5.84 19.74
N ARG A 21 24.09 4.90 20.25
CA ARG A 21 23.02 4.24 19.48
C ARG A 21 21.73 5.04 19.45
N GLN A 22 21.65 6.13 20.22
CA GLN A 22 20.44 6.93 20.33
C GLN A 22 20.75 8.42 20.37
N CYS A 23 19.88 9.23 19.71
CA CYS A 23 19.99 10.69 19.65
C CYS A 23 18.68 11.33 20.13
N LYS A 24 18.80 12.43 20.86
CA LYS A 24 17.65 13.23 21.33
C LYS A 24 17.28 14.29 20.28
N ILE A 25 15.99 14.48 20.09
CA ILE A 25 15.43 15.56 19.25
C ILE A 25 14.77 16.59 20.16
N PHE A 26 15.09 17.86 19.91
CA PHE A 26 14.50 18.99 20.61
C PHE A 26 13.80 19.90 19.60
N ASP A 27 12.75 20.60 20.04
CA ASP A 27 12.19 21.70 19.26
C ASP A 27 13.24 22.83 19.18
N PHE A 28 13.40 23.39 17.97
CA PHE A 28 14.44 24.40 17.74
C PHE A 28 14.17 25.70 18.50
N TYR A 29 12.92 26.12 18.58
CA TYR A 29 12.53 27.40 19.19
C TYR A 29 12.35 27.30 20.69
N THR A 30 11.60 26.30 21.15
CA THR A 30 11.27 26.16 22.58
C THR A 30 12.37 25.46 23.36
N LYS A 31 13.29 24.75 22.68
CA LYS A 31 14.31 23.86 23.26
C LYS A 31 13.73 22.69 24.05
N GLU A 32 12.44 22.45 23.95
CA GLU A 32 11.78 21.34 24.60
C GLU A 32 12.16 20.00 23.96
N TYR A 33 12.31 19.00 24.81
CA TYR A 33 12.55 17.63 24.36
C TYR A 33 11.33 17.08 23.65
N LEU A 34 11.54 16.52 22.45
CA LEU A 34 10.47 15.90 21.65
C LEU A 34 10.51 14.38 21.74
N LYS A 35 11.62 13.78 21.36
CA LYS A 35 11.79 12.33 21.34
C LYS A 35 13.25 11.92 21.22
N THR A 36 13.53 10.64 21.49
CA THR A 36 14.81 10.00 21.20
C THR A 36 14.63 9.05 20.03
N PHE A 37 15.48 9.14 19.02
CA PHE A 37 15.55 8.18 17.92
C PHE A 37 16.88 7.41 17.95
N GLY A 38 16.93 6.27 17.30
CA GLY A 38 18.15 5.45 17.23
C GLY A 38 17.86 3.96 17.33
N TRP A 39 18.83 3.22 17.82
CA TRP A 39 18.74 1.77 17.94
C TRP A 39 18.05 1.36 19.24
N VAL A 40 17.07 0.48 19.11
CA VAL A 40 16.46 -0.28 20.20
C VAL A 40 16.56 -1.74 19.80
N ASP A 41 17.29 -2.51 20.56
CA ASP A 41 17.69 -3.87 20.18
C ASP A 41 18.36 -3.86 18.79
N PHE A 42 17.80 -4.54 17.81
CA PHE A 42 18.30 -4.60 16.42
C PHE A 42 17.54 -3.68 15.45
N SER A 43 16.64 -2.81 15.94
CA SER A 43 15.80 -1.96 15.11
C SER A 43 16.19 -0.49 15.22
N PHE A 44 16.45 0.16 14.08
CA PHE A 44 16.65 1.61 14.01
C PHE A 44 15.29 2.29 13.89
N VAL A 45 14.91 3.10 14.88
CA VAL A 45 13.56 3.61 15.05
C VAL A 45 13.53 5.13 15.24
N SER A 46 12.43 5.76 14.87
CA SER A 46 12.25 7.20 14.95
C SER A 46 11.81 7.70 16.33
N ASP A 47 11.30 6.81 17.18
CA ASP A 47 10.90 7.09 18.56
C ASP A 47 11.17 5.87 19.42
N CYS A 48 12.27 5.91 20.17
CA CYS A 48 12.73 4.78 20.99
C CYS A 48 11.75 4.42 22.11
N GLN A 49 11.08 5.41 22.71
CA GLN A 49 10.15 5.16 23.82
C GLN A 49 8.90 4.46 23.30
N LYS A 50 8.24 5.01 22.30
CA LYS A 50 7.05 4.40 21.70
C LYS A 50 7.33 3.01 21.12
N TYR A 51 8.50 2.83 20.55
CA TYR A 51 8.88 1.53 20.02
C TYR A 51 8.98 0.48 21.15
N LYS A 52 9.61 0.80 22.28
CA LYS A 52 9.68 -0.10 23.45
C LYS A 52 8.30 -0.52 23.95
N GLU A 53 7.32 0.38 23.89
CA GLU A 53 5.93 0.12 24.31
C GLU A 53 5.17 -0.76 23.30
N THR A 54 5.56 -0.74 22.01
CA THR A 54 4.83 -1.39 20.93
C THR A 54 5.60 -2.53 20.24
N LYS A 55 6.87 -2.74 20.55
CA LYS A 55 7.74 -3.73 19.89
C LYS A 55 7.25 -5.18 19.92
N ASN A 56 6.32 -5.49 20.82
CA ASN A 56 5.73 -6.81 20.93
C ASN A 56 4.97 -7.23 19.65
N ILE A 57 4.58 -6.28 18.80
CA ILE A 57 3.97 -6.57 17.49
C ILE A 57 4.96 -6.49 16.34
N ASP A 58 6.22 -6.15 16.60
CA ASP A 58 7.26 -6.21 15.58
C ASP A 58 7.58 -7.67 15.27
N GLY A 59 7.46 -8.04 14.02
CA GLY A 59 7.63 -9.43 13.59
C GLY A 59 7.53 -9.57 12.08
N ILE A 60 6.76 -10.56 11.66
CA ILE A 60 6.52 -10.86 10.24
C ILE A 60 5.01 -10.82 9.99
N SER A 61 4.59 -9.99 9.05
CA SER A 61 3.19 -9.98 8.63
C SER A 61 2.80 -11.35 8.03
N PRO A 62 1.71 -11.98 8.51
CA PRO A 62 1.24 -13.25 7.97
C PRO A 62 0.70 -13.12 6.55
N ILE A 63 0.36 -11.90 6.12
CA ILE A 63 -0.14 -11.59 4.77
C ILE A 63 0.86 -10.68 4.08
N LYS A 64 1.16 -10.99 2.83
CA LYS A 64 2.11 -10.22 2.02
C LYS A 64 1.48 -8.92 1.54
N TRP A 65 2.14 -7.80 1.85
CA TRP A 65 1.83 -6.49 1.30
C TRP A 65 2.31 -6.37 -0.15
N TRP A 66 1.50 -5.72 -0.98
CA TRP A 66 1.82 -5.46 -2.37
C TRP A 66 1.77 -3.96 -2.66
N SER A 67 2.52 -3.51 -3.66
CA SER A 67 2.34 -2.18 -4.24
C SER A 67 1.30 -2.24 -5.35
N GLY A 68 0.64 -1.13 -5.62
CA GLY A 68 -0.25 -1.01 -6.76
C GLY A 68 0.47 -1.09 -8.11
N LEU A 69 -0.30 -1.00 -9.17
CA LEU A 69 0.18 -1.15 -10.54
C LEU A 69 1.01 0.06 -11.01
N LYS A 70 1.99 -0.22 -11.85
CA LYS A 70 2.86 0.76 -12.50
C LYS A 70 2.76 0.60 -14.01
N HIS A 71 2.35 1.66 -14.71
CA HIS A 71 2.23 1.67 -16.16
C HIS A 71 3.13 2.72 -16.84
N ASP A 72 3.54 3.76 -16.13
CA ASP A 72 4.36 4.89 -16.62
C ASP A 72 3.83 5.56 -17.91
N CYS A 73 2.51 5.50 -18.12
CA CYS A 73 1.82 5.99 -19.30
C CYS A 73 0.51 6.74 -18.92
N THR A 74 0.62 7.68 -17.97
CA THR A 74 -0.51 8.40 -17.38
C THR A 74 -1.39 9.12 -18.42
N LYS A 75 -0.80 9.58 -19.51
CA LYS A 75 -1.50 10.38 -20.54
C LYS A 75 -2.61 9.59 -21.22
N VAL A 76 -2.38 8.30 -21.48
CA VAL A 76 -3.28 7.47 -22.28
C VAL A 76 -3.89 6.30 -21.53
N MET A 77 -3.23 5.77 -20.49
CA MET A 77 -3.78 4.64 -19.72
C MET A 77 -4.72 5.07 -18.59
N GLU A 78 -4.59 6.30 -18.07
CA GLU A 78 -5.49 6.79 -17.04
C GLU A 78 -6.64 7.58 -17.66
N LEU A 79 -7.84 7.18 -17.33
CA LEU A 79 -9.07 7.70 -17.92
C LEU A 79 -9.91 8.43 -16.87
N THR A 80 -10.71 9.39 -17.32
CA THR A 80 -11.75 10.03 -16.53
C THR A 80 -13.09 9.75 -17.18
N ARG A 81 -14.07 9.27 -16.40
CA ARG A 81 -15.43 9.03 -16.91
C ARG A 81 -16.19 10.36 -17.04
N VAL A 82 -16.79 10.59 -18.18
CA VAL A 82 -17.61 11.75 -18.53
C VAL A 82 -18.92 11.25 -19.14
N GLY A 83 -19.97 11.16 -18.32
CA GLY A 83 -21.21 10.51 -18.74
C GLY A 83 -20.98 9.04 -19.08
N ASN A 84 -21.28 8.65 -20.30
CA ASN A 84 -21.12 7.29 -20.81
C ASN A 84 -19.77 7.04 -21.53
N HIS A 85 -18.90 8.05 -21.60
CA HIS A 85 -17.61 7.97 -22.29
C HIS A 85 -16.45 8.12 -21.33
N TYR A 86 -15.28 7.74 -21.78
CA TYR A 86 -14.03 8.03 -21.11
C TYR A 86 -13.27 9.14 -21.84
N LYS A 87 -12.48 9.92 -21.07
CA LYS A 87 -11.46 10.83 -21.61
C LYS A 87 -10.10 10.47 -21.04
N ASN A 88 -9.08 10.46 -21.89
CA ASN A 88 -7.68 10.33 -21.45
C ASN A 88 -7.14 11.67 -20.94
N ASN A 89 -5.89 11.69 -20.45
CA ASN A 89 -5.31 12.90 -19.89
C ASN A 89 -4.70 13.86 -20.93
N ILE A 90 -4.85 13.57 -22.24
CA ILE A 90 -4.55 14.52 -23.34
C ILE A 90 -5.83 15.15 -23.92
N GLY A 91 -7.00 14.80 -23.36
CA GLY A 91 -8.29 15.42 -23.68
C GLY A 91 -9.12 14.71 -24.74
N GLU A 92 -8.67 13.57 -25.24
CA GLU A 92 -9.38 12.80 -26.26
C GLU A 92 -10.51 11.97 -25.63
N THR A 93 -11.61 11.85 -26.37
CA THR A 93 -12.67 10.88 -26.07
C THR A 93 -12.18 9.48 -26.45
N VAL A 94 -12.31 8.54 -25.52
CA VAL A 94 -11.80 7.17 -25.67
C VAL A 94 -12.97 6.20 -25.79
N GLU A 95 -13.04 5.53 -26.92
CA GLU A 95 -14.03 4.48 -27.20
C GLU A 95 -13.32 3.12 -27.18
N ILE A 96 -13.44 2.40 -26.08
CA ILE A 96 -12.82 1.09 -25.87
C ILE A 96 -13.78 0.16 -25.16
N GLU A 97 -13.49 -1.14 -25.24
CA GLU A 97 -14.25 -2.14 -24.51
C GLU A 97 -14.10 -1.97 -22.99
N ASN A 98 -15.22 -2.06 -22.30
CA ASN A 98 -15.23 -1.87 -20.85
C ASN A 98 -14.51 -3.02 -20.09
N GLY A 99 -14.25 -4.15 -20.76
CA GLY A 99 -13.64 -5.34 -20.15
C GLY A 99 -12.26 -5.09 -19.52
N LEU A 100 -11.47 -4.19 -20.12
CA LEU A 100 -10.12 -3.86 -19.63
C LEU A 100 -10.05 -2.56 -18.82
N VAL A 101 -11.17 -1.88 -18.59
CA VAL A 101 -11.21 -0.62 -17.83
C VAL A 101 -11.62 -0.89 -16.38
N TYR A 102 -10.79 -0.47 -15.43
CA TYR A 102 -10.99 -0.69 -13.99
C TYR A 102 -10.98 0.64 -13.22
N PRO A 103 -11.77 0.76 -12.13
CA PRO A 103 -11.64 1.87 -11.19
C PRO A 103 -10.21 1.99 -10.68
N PHE A 104 -9.70 3.22 -10.54
CA PHE A 104 -8.30 3.46 -10.19
C PHE A 104 -8.15 4.50 -9.08
N LEU A 105 -7.45 4.13 -8.01
CA LEU A 105 -7.16 5.00 -6.88
C LEU A 105 -5.67 5.34 -6.83
N LYS A 106 -5.40 6.61 -6.66
CA LYS A 106 -4.07 7.16 -6.36
C LYS A 106 -3.91 7.45 -4.88
N SER A 107 -2.70 7.65 -4.42
CA SER A 107 -2.42 8.04 -3.04
C SER A 107 -3.29 9.19 -2.55
N SER A 108 -3.61 10.16 -3.41
CA SER A 108 -4.48 11.31 -3.08
C SER A 108 -5.95 10.97 -2.86
N ASP A 109 -6.38 9.79 -3.29
CA ASP A 109 -7.76 9.31 -3.16
C ASP A 109 -7.99 8.52 -1.88
N ILE A 110 -6.89 8.09 -1.21
CA ILE A 110 -6.96 7.34 0.04
C ILE A 110 -7.26 8.30 1.18
N LYS A 111 -8.57 8.47 1.45
CA LYS A 111 -9.10 9.36 2.48
C LYS A 111 -10.29 8.70 3.17
N GLY A 112 -10.35 8.87 4.49
CA GLY A 112 -11.40 8.24 5.29
C GLY A 112 -11.15 6.76 5.58
N GLU A 113 -12.13 6.09 6.14
CA GLU A 113 -12.04 4.69 6.53
C GLU A 113 -12.49 3.75 5.40
N GLU A 114 -13.52 4.15 4.65
CA GLU A 114 -14.04 3.41 3.50
C GLU A 114 -14.05 4.29 2.26
N ILE A 115 -13.63 3.71 1.12
CA ILE A 115 -13.60 4.39 -0.18
C ILE A 115 -14.66 3.76 -1.08
N LEU A 116 -15.68 4.55 -1.43
CA LEU A 116 -16.86 4.07 -2.18
C LEU A 116 -16.88 4.51 -3.66
N ARG A 117 -15.95 5.38 -4.08
CA ARG A 117 -15.91 5.92 -5.45
C ARG A 117 -14.49 6.29 -5.86
N CYS A 118 -14.25 6.28 -7.15
CA CYS A 118 -13.00 6.73 -7.76
C CYS A 118 -13.21 7.96 -8.66
N ARG A 119 -12.15 8.67 -8.93
CA ARG A 119 -12.12 9.79 -9.89
C ARG A 119 -11.51 9.38 -11.23
N LYS A 120 -10.76 8.30 -11.24
CA LYS A 120 -10.00 7.80 -12.37
C LYS A 120 -10.28 6.33 -12.60
N TYR A 121 -10.05 5.94 -13.84
CA TYR A 121 -10.04 4.55 -14.29
C TYR A 121 -8.69 4.27 -14.95
N VAL A 122 -8.34 3.03 -15.11
CA VAL A 122 -7.11 2.61 -15.75
C VAL A 122 -7.36 1.44 -16.68
N ILE A 123 -6.65 1.42 -17.82
CA ILE A 123 -6.65 0.27 -18.73
C ILE A 123 -5.71 -0.78 -18.15
N VAL A 124 -6.22 -1.98 -17.89
CA VAL A 124 -5.47 -3.13 -17.37
C VAL A 124 -5.27 -4.14 -18.48
N THR A 125 -4.05 -4.24 -18.96
CA THR A 125 -3.69 -5.04 -20.15
C THR A 125 -3.27 -6.47 -19.82
N GLN A 126 -3.11 -6.82 -18.56
CA GLN A 126 -2.60 -8.12 -18.09
C GLN A 126 -3.23 -8.50 -16.76
N HIS A 127 -3.29 -9.79 -16.45
CA HIS A 127 -3.64 -10.28 -15.11
C HIS A 127 -2.39 -10.50 -14.26
N HIS A 128 -1.32 -10.98 -14.86
CA HIS A 128 0.00 -11.12 -14.24
C HIS A 128 1.05 -10.37 -15.05
N THR A 129 2.11 -9.93 -14.40
CA THR A 129 3.22 -9.18 -15.03
C THR A 129 3.90 -9.96 -16.19
N SER A 130 3.82 -11.29 -16.16
CA SER A 130 4.39 -12.17 -17.19
C SER A 130 3.48 -12.42 -18.39
N ASP A 131 2.20 -12.03 -18.31
CA ASP A 131 1.24 -12.36 -19.36
C ASP A 131 1.56 -11.62 -20.66
N ASN A 132 1.29 -12.30 -21.78
CA ASN A 132 1.37 -11.72 -23.10
C ASN A 132 0.14 -10.85 -23.35
N THR A 133 0.34 -9.67 -23.91
CA THR A 133 -0.71 -8.70 -24.24
C THR A 133 -1.29 -8.86 -25.64
N SER A 134 -0.78 -9.79 -26.46
CA SER A 134 -1.22 -10.00 -27.85
C SER A 134 -2.71 -10.37 -27.99
N TYR A 135 -3.29 -11.00 -26.96
CA TYR A 135 -4.71 -11.36 -26.93
C TYR A 135 -5.65 -10.14 -27.05
N ILE A 136 -5.16 -8.93 -26.71
CA ILE A 136 -5.95 -7.69 -26.76
C ILE A 136 -6.39 -7.44 -28.21
N LYS A 137 -5.53 -7.72 -29.19
CA LYS A 137 -5.83 -7.53 -30.61
C LYS A 137 -7.07 -8.29 -31.07
N GLU A 138 -7.26 -9.50 -30.58
CA GLU A 138 -8.36 -10.38 -30.98
C GLU A 138 -9.62 -10.16 -30.14
N ARG A 139 -9.45 -9.98 -28.81
CA ARG A 139 -10.55 -9.95 -27.86
C ARG A 139 -11.08 -8.54 -27.56
N PHE A 140 -10.24 -7.53 -27.74
CA PHE A 140 -10.52 -6.13 -27.43
C PHE A 140 -9.99 -5.21 -28.53
N PRO A 141 -10.51 -5.32 -29.77
CA PRO A 141 -9.96 -4.64 -30.96
C PRO A 141 -10.00 -3.10 -30.84
N LEU A 142 -11.01 -2.51 -30.22
CA LEU A 142 -11.05 -1.06 -29.99
C LEU A 142 -9.96 -0.61 -29.02
N THR A 143 -9.78 -1.34 -27.92
CA THR A 143 -8.70 -1.07 -26.98
C THR A 143 -7.34 -1.25 -27.63
N PHE A 144 -7.16 -2.29 -28.46
CA PHE A 144 -5.91 -2.49 -29.20
C PHE A 144 -5.61 -1.33 -30.14
N SER A 145 -6.60 -0.90 -30.93
CA SER A 145 -6.45 0.24 -31.86
C SER A 145 -6.03 1.49 -31.12
N TYR A 146 -6.74 1.82 -30.02
CA TYR A 146 -6.44 2.96 -29.17
C TYR A 146 -5.01 2.91 -28.61
N LEU A 147 -4.59 1.78 -28.01
CA LEU A 147 -3.24 1.63 -27.47
C LEU A 147 -2.16 1.69 -28.57
N HIS A 148 -2.45 1.14 -29.74
CA HIS A 148 -1.53 1.15 -30.89
C HIS A 148 -1.36 2.55 -31.48
N GLU A 149 -2.43 3.33 -31.60
CA GLU A 149 -2.39 4.73 -32.03
C GLU A 149 -1.53 5.60 -31.11
N HIS A 150 -1.46 5.22 -29.82
CA HIS A 150 -0.70 5.92 -28.80
C HIS A 150 0.61 5.22 -28.42
N LYS A 151 1.13 4.34 -29.30
CA LYS A 151 2.32 3.52 -29.03
C LYS A 151 3.55 4.36 -28.62
N GLU A 152 3.70 5.55 -29.17
CA GLU A 152 4.79 6.47 -28.85
C GLU A 152 4.93 6.78 -27.35
N PHE A 153 3.79 6.88 -26.62
CA PHE A 153 3.80 7.11 -25.17
C PHE A 153 4.34 5.90 -24.40
N PHE A 154 4.13 4.70 -24.90
CA PHE A 154 4.67 3.47 -24.31
C PHE A 154 6.16 3.33 -24.61
N ASP A 155 6.57 3.63 -25.84
CA ASP A 155 7.97 3.55 -26.27
C ASP A 155 8.84 4.61 -25.55
N SER A 156 8.26 5.74 -25.16
CA SER A 156 8.93 6.81 -24.42
C SER A 156 9.09 6.56 -22.92
N ARG A 157 8.60 5.42 -22.39
CA ARG A 157 8.74 5.08 -20.96
C ARG A 157 10.21 4.94 -20.55
N LYS A 158 10.63 5.68 -19.53
CA LYS A 158 12.04 5.77 -19.11
C LYS A 158 12.53 4.55 -18.33
N SER A 159 11.61 3.84 -17.66
CA SER A 159 11.98 2.73 -16.78
C SER A 159 12.45 1.51 -17.59
N THR A 160 13.60 0.97 -17.19
CA THR A 160 14.20 -0.22 -17.83
C THR A 160 13.38 -1.50 -17.64
N ILE A 161 12.41 -1.49 -16.71
CA ILE A 161 11.54 -2.66 -16.46
C ILE A 161 10.69 -3.03 -17.69
N TYR A 162 10.43 -2.07 -18.60
CA TYR A 162 9.64 -2.28 -19.81
C TYR A 162 10.46 -2.81 -20.99
N LYS A 163 11.79 -2.81 -20.91
CA LYS A 163 12.65 -3.31 -21.99
C LYS A 163 12.46 -4.81 -22.20
N ASN A 164 12.32 -5.22 -23.45
CA ASN A 164 12.10 -6.62 -23.85
C ASN A 164 10.85 -7.24 -23.21
N ARG A 165 9.81 -6.45 -23.01
CA ARG A 165 8.51 -6.91 -22.53
C ARG A 165 7.46 -6.75 -23.61
N PRO A 166 6.31 -7.46 -23.50
CA PRO A 166 5.19 -7.28 -24.42
C PRO A 166 4.76 -5.82 -24.51
N ASP A 167 4.25 -5.42 -25.68
CA ASP A 167 3.67 -4.10 -25.88
C ASP A 167 2.56 -3.84 -24.85
N PHE A 168 2.44 -2.59 -24.39
CA PHE A 168 1.44 -2.14 -23.43
C PHE A 168 1.50 -2.80 -22.06
N CYS A 169 2.58 -3.52 -21.73
CA CYS A 169 2.72 -4.21 -20.44
C CYS A 169 2.72 -3.25 -19.26
N ILE A 170 2.20 -3.74 -18.13
CA ILE A 170 2.15 -3.08 -16.82
C ILE A 170 2.85 -3.94 -15.77
N PHE A 171 3.22 -3.35 -14.66
CA PHE A 171 3.87 -4.02 -13.53
C PHE A 171 3.08 -3.82 -12.24
N GLY A 172 3.41 -4.59 -11.21
CA GLY A 172 2.71 -4.50 -9.91
C GLY A 172 1.27 -4.99 -10.02
N ILE A 173 1.03 -6.01 -10.82
CA ILE A 173 -0.27 -6.64 -11.03
C ILE A 173 -0.18 -8.15 -10.82
N GLY A 174 -1.25 -8.76 -10.33
CA GLY A 174 -1.40 -10.18 -10.06
C GLY A 174 -2.71 -10.45 -9.34
N ASP A 175 -2.96 -11.69 -8.91
CA ASP A 175 -4.22 -12.11 -8.25
C ASP A 175 -4.63 -11.20 -7.08
N TYR A 176 -3.66 -10.63 -6.37
CA TYR A 176 -3.91 -9.68 -5.30
C TYR A 176 -4.59 -8.40 -5.75
N SER A 177 -4.41 -8.01 -7.02
CA SER A 177 -5.02 -6.81 -7.63
C SER A 177 -6.50 -7.01 -7.96
N PHE A 178 -6.94 -8.27 -8.11
CA PHE A 178 -8.30 -8.64 -8.47
C PHE A 178 -9.12 -9.15 -7.29
N LYS A 179 -8.64 -8.97 -6.06
CA LYS A 179 -9.41 -9.28 -4.84
C LYS A 179 -10.55 -8.29 -4.65
N LYS A 180 -11.71 -8.77 -4.18
CA LYS A 180 -12.93 -7.96 -3.99
C LYS A 180 -12.77 -6.83 -2.99
N TYR A 181 -12.05 -7.10 -1.89
CA TYR A 181 -11.81 -6.12 -0.83
C TYR A 181 -10.32 -5.88 -0.70
N LYS A 182 -9.93 -4.62 -0.52
CA LYS A 182 -8.54 -4.26 -0.31
C LYS A 182 -8.41 -3.31 0.88
N ILE A 183 -7.45 -3.60 1.73
CA ILE A 183 -6.97 -2.61 2.70
C ILE A 183 -5.82 -1.87 2.04
N VAL A 184 -5.89 -0.54 2.08
CA VAL A 184 -4.99 0.32 1.33
C VAL A 184 -4.37 1.40 2.22
N ILE A 185 -3.14 1.76 1.92
CA ILE A 185 -2.44 2.87 2.55
C ILE A 185 -1.55 3.59 1.54
N SER A 186 -1.45 4.91 1.65
CA SER A 186 -0.52 5.69 0.84
C SER A 186 0.92 5.58 1.35
N GLY A 187 1.87 5.30 0.48
CA GLY A 187 3.29 5.36 0.79
C GLY A 187 3.85 6.79 0.84
N LEU A 188 3.14 7.79 0.27
CA LEU A 188 3.62 9.16 0.12
C LEU A 188 3.27 10.08 1.30
N TYR A 189 2.17 9.79 1.98
CA TYR A 189 1.68 10.66 3.05
C TYR A 189 2.10 10.17 4.43
N LYS A 190 2.27 11.11 5.35
CA LYS A 190 2.57 10.84 6.76
C LYS A 190 1.36 10.32 7.56
N GLN A 191 0.22 10.17 6.89
CA GLN A 191 -0.99 9.62 7.50
C GLN A 191 -0.86 8.11 7.56
N THR A 192 -0.96 7.56 8.77
CA THR A 192 -0.78 6.13 9.04
C THR A 192 -2.09 5.34 9.04
N LYS A 193 -3.24 6.01 8.83
CA LYS A 193 -4.55 5.34 8.76
C LYS A 193 -4.71 4.55 7.47
N PHE A 194 -5.22 3.34 7.63
CA PHE A 194 -5.60 2.46 6.54
C PHE A 194 -7.07 2.68 6.17
N SER A 195 -7.37 2.51 4.89
CA SER A 195 -8.74 2.54 4.36
C SER A 195 -9.09 1.17 3.77
N ILE A 196 -10.38 0.87 3.72
CA ILE A 196 -10.91 -0.27 2.96
C ILE A 196 -11.54 0.23 1.67
N VAL A 197 -11.38 -0.53 0.59
CA VAL A 197 -12.10 -0.34 -0.66
C VAL A 197 -12.63 -1.69 -1.13
N GLY A 198 -13.87 -1.70 -1.60
CA GLY A 198 -14.51 -2.84 -2.25
C GLY A 198 -14.54 -2.68 -3.77
N LEU A 199 -15.51 -3.32 -4.40
CA LEU A 199 -15.82 -3.10 -5.81
C LEU A 199 -16.35 -1.68 -6.00
N ILE A 200 -15.95 -1.04 -7.09
CA ILE A 200 -16.52 0.23 -7.57
C ILE A 200 -17.02 -0.04 -8.98
N ASP A 201 -18.25 0.37 -9.30
CA ASP A 201 -18.91 0.04 -10.57
C ASP A 201 -18.87 -1.47 -10.90
N ASP A 202 -19.10 -2.31 -9.88
CA ASP A 202 -19.07 -3.79 -9.94
C ASP A 202 -17.74 -4.39 -10.42
N LYS A 203 -16.65 -3.62 -10.32
CA LYS A 203 -15.31 -4.06 -10.68
C LYS A 203 -14.31 -3.89 -9.55
N GLU A 204 -13.29 -4.72 -9.58
CA GLU A 204 -12.16 -4.65 -8.66
C GLU A 204 -11.42 -3.31 -8.84
N THR A 205 -11.13 -2.68 -7.71
CA THR A 205 -10.45 -1.38 -7.71
C THR A 205 -8.93 -1.56 -7.80
N MET A 206 -8.32 -0.95 -8.81
CA MET A 206 -6.88 -0.91 -8.98
C MET A 206 -6.27 0.26 -8.21
N LEU A 207 -4.99 0.13 -7.87
CA LEU A 207 -4.24 1.11 -7.09
C LEU A 207 -2.96 1.48 -7.82
N ASP A 208 -2.46 2.70 -7.67
CA ASP A 208 -1.19 3.11 -8.27
C ASP A 208 0.02 2.65 -7.45
N ASP A 209 1.23 2.67 -8.03
CA ASP A 209 2.48 2.16 -7.44
C ASP A 209 2.95 2.93 -6.20
N THR A 210 2.30 4.04 -5.86
CA THR A 210 2.58 4.83 -4.66
C THR A 210 1.75 4.39 -3.46
N THR A 211 0.91 3.39 -3.64
CA THR A 211 0.04 2.81 -2.61
C THR A 211 0.44 1.38 -2.30
N TYR A 212 0.13 0.94 -1.08
CA TYR A 212 0.28 -0.45 -0.67
C TYR A 212 -1.07 -1.05 -0.34
N LEU A 213 -1.21 -2.36 -0.58
CA LEU A 213 -2.47 -3.06 -0.39
C LEU A 213 -2.30 -4.46 0.20
N LEU A 214 -3.35 -4.89 0.93
CA LEU A 214 -3.69 -6.29 1.22
C LEU A 214 -4.99 -6.61 0.50
N GLY A 215 -5.06 -7.75 -0.20
CA GLY A 215 -6.25 -8.20 -0.93
C GLY A 215 -6.99 -9.33 -0.22
N PHE A 216 -8.33 -9.27 -0.19
CA PHE A 216 -9.22 -10.24 0.45
C PHE A 216 -10.42 -10.57 -0.44
N GLU A 217 -10.87 -11.82 -0.43
CA GLU A 217 -12.18 -12.22 -0.97
C GLU A 217 -13.26 -12.07 0.09
N ASP A 218 -12.91 -12.28 1.35
CA ASP A 218 -13.82 -12.27 2.49
C ASP A 218 -13.85 -10.89 3.14
N LYS A 219 -15.05 -10.28 3.20
CA LYS A 219 -15.27 -8.95 3.81
C LYS A 219 -14.97 -8.95 5.31
N PHE A 220 -15.31 -10.03 6.01
CA PHE A 220 -15.07 -10.15 7.44
C PHE A 220 -13.55 -10.08 7.75
N LEU A 221 -12.75 -10.83 6.98
CA LEU A 221 -11.28 -10.80 7.13
C LEU A 221 -10.72 -9.39 6.84
N ALA A 222 -11.20 -8.75 5.79
CA ALA A 222 -10.77 -7.39 5.44
C ALA A 222 -11.11 -6.38 6.54
N VAL A 223 -12.35 -6.36 7.02
CA VAL A 223 -12.81 -5.43 8.06
C VAL A 223 -12.10 -5.68 9.39
N THR A 224 -11.91 -6.94 9.78
CA THR A 224 -11.19 -7.27 11.02
C THR A 224 -9.72 -6.87 10.94
N THR A 225 -9.07 -7.13 9.80
CA THR A 225 -7.68 -6.67 9.58
C THR A 225 -7.59 -5.14 9.61
N LEU A 226 -8.55 -4.43 9.04
CA LEU A 226 -8.61 -2.96 9.10
C LEU A 226 -8.70 -2.46 10.53
N LYS A 227 -9.58 -3.05 11.37
CA LYS A 227 -9.70 -2.71 12.79
C LYS A 227 -8.38 -2.89 13.55
N ILE A 228 -7.67 -3.99 13.29
CA ILE A 228 -6.35 -4.26 13.91
C ILE A 228 -5.36 -3.20 13.47
N LEU A 229 -5.24 -2.94 12.16
CA LEU A 229 -4.28 -1.99 11.59
C LEU A 229 -4.55 -0.54 12.03
N ASN A 230 -5.82 -0.16 12.21
CA ASN A 230 -6.21 1.16 12.70
C ASN A 230 -6.27 1.27 14.23
N SER A 231 -5.95 0.19 14.96
CA SER A 231 -5.85 0.24 16.42
C SER A 231 -4.74 1.18 16.88
N LYS A 232 -4.91 1.76 18.08
CA LYS A 232 -3.88 2.63 18.67
C LYS A 232 -2.52 1.94 18.75
N LEU A 233 -2.49 0.65 19.10
CA LEU A 233 -1.28 -0.16 19.20
C LEU A 233 -0.48 -0.17 17.88
N VAL A 234 -1.13 -0.53 16.77
CA VAL A 234 -0.46 -0.61 15.47
C VAL A 234 -0.09 0.78 14.94
N GLN A 235 -0.95 1.77 15.15
CA GLN A 235 -0.69 3.15 14.74
C GLN A 235 0.52 3.76 15.46
N GLU A 236 0.69 3.49 16.76
CA GLU A 236 1.85 3.93 17.53
C GLU A 236 3.12 3.17 17.14
N PHE A 237 3.02 1.88 16.85
CA PHE A 237 4.13 1.10 16.30
C PHE A 237 4.63 1.70 14.98
N ILE A 238 3.74 1.92 14.01
CA ILE A 238 4.11 2.51 12.72
C ILE A 238 4.82 3.86 12.94
N ARG A 239 4.24 4.74 13.77
CA ARG A 239 4.81 6.07 14.07
C ARG A 239 6.15 6.00 14.80
N SER A 240 6.42 4.93 15.53
CA SER A 240 7.70 4.76 16.21
C SER A 240 8.83 4.33 15.27
N VAL A 241 8.48 3.71 14.14
CA VAL A 241 9.45 3.15 13.20
C VAL A 241 9.75 4.09 12.03
N PHE A 242 8.75 4.76 11.45
CA PHE A 242 8.95 5.58 10.26
C PHE A 242 9.55 6.95 10.55
N PHE A 243 10.37 7.44 9.62
CA PHE A 243 10.97 8.78 9.67
C PHE A 243 10.17 9.75 8.79
N GLU A 244 9.65 10.82 9.38
CA GLU A 244 8.75 11.77 8.73
C GLU A 244 9.36 12.55 7.56
N ASP A 245 10.67 12.67 7.50
CA ASP A 245 11.42 13.34 6.44
C ASP A 245 11.78 12.43 5.27
N SER A 246 11.45 11.15 5.35
CA SER A 246 11.55 10.23 4.23
C SER A 246 10.60 10.64 3.10
N LYS A 247 11.04 10.49 1.84
CA LYS A 247 10.19 10.71 0.66
C LYS A 247 8.98 9.76 0.62
N ARG A 248 9.17 8.53 1.11
CA ARG A 248 8.13 7.52 1.28
C ARG A 248 8.20 7.01 2.73
N PRO A 249 7.52 7.70 3.67
CA PRO A 249 7.62 7.34 5.09
C PRO A 249 7.01 5.97 5.39
N ILE A 250 5.97 5.57 4.69
CA ILE A 250 5.41 4.22 4.75
C ILE A 250 6.03 3.41 3.61
N SER A 251 6.73 2.34 3.95
CA SER A 251 7.32 1.41 2.98
C SER A 251 6.74 0.00 3.16
N LYS A 252 6.92 -0.83 2.13
CA LYS A 252 6.50 -2.23 2.18
C LYS A 252 7.23 -2.98 3.30
N GLU A 253 8.50 -2.71 3.48
CA GLU A 253 9.35 -3.33 4.50
C GLU A 253 8.81 -3.02 5.91
N LEU A 254 8.40 -1.75 6.15
CA LEU A 254 7.76 -1.37 7.40
C LEU A 254 6.45 -2.13 7.61
N LEU A 255 5.60 -2.17 6.59
CA LEU A 255 4.30 -2.86 6.67
C LEU A 255 4.45 -4.36 6.92
N MET A 256 5.47 -5.00 6.32
CA MET A 256 5.79 -6.42 6.52
C MET A 256 6.27 -6.74 7.95
N ARG A 257 6.63 -5.75 8.76
CA ARG A 257 7.00 -5.92 10.17
C ARG A 257 5.80 -5.99 11.12
N ILE A 258 4.60 -5.66 10.65
CA ILE A 258 3.39 -5.68 11.50
C ILE A 258 2.92 -7.13 11.62
N ASP A 259 3.18 -7.76 12.77
CA ASP A 259 2.68 -9.08 13.10
C ASP A 259 1.21 -8.98 13.55
N LEU A 260 0.30 -9.25 12.60
CA LEU A 260 -1.14 -9.14 12.82
C LEU A 260 -1.65 -10.13 13.89
N ILE A 261 -1.01 -11.29 14.04
CA ILE A 261 -1.41 -12.29 15.04
C ILE A 261 -1.03 -11.82 16.45
N LYS A 262 0.20 -11.30 16.61
CA LYS A 262 0.59 -10.70 17.90
C LYS A 262 -0.28 -9.49 18.24
N ALA A 263 -0.59 -8.63 17.26
CA ALA A 263 -1.48 -7.50 17.46
C ALA A 263 -2.90 -7.96 17.85
N LEU A 264 -3.46 -8.96 17.18
CA LEU A 264 -4.74 -9.56 17.52
C LEU A 264 -4.76 -10.07 18.96
N ASN A 265 -3.73 -10.85 19.36
CA ASN A 265 -3.63 -11.42 20.71
C ASN A 265 -3.55 -10.33 21.80
N LEU A 266 -2.82 -9.23 21.56
CA LEU A 266 -2.69 -8.12 22.51
C LEU A 266 -3.94 -7.25 22.61
N LEU A 267 -4.70 -7.13 21.50
CA LEU A 267 -5.95 -6.37 21.49
C LEU A 267 -7.09 -7.18 22.11
N GLY A 268 -7.14 -8.48 21.82
CA GLY A 268 -8.23 -9.37 22.26
C GLY A 268 -9.55 -9.09 21.52
N ASN A 269 -10.50 -10.00 21.65
CA ASN A 269 -11.79 -9.94 20.97
C ASN A 269 -12.61 -8.70 21.36
N LYS A 270 -12.68 -8.37 22.65
CA LYS A 270 -13.50 -7.26 23.17
C LYS A 270 -13.12 -5.90 22.59
N ARG A 271 -11.81 -5.58 22.51
CA ARG A 271 -11.35 -4.28 21.93
C ARG A 271 -11.60 -4.17 20.44
N LEU A 272 -11.70 -5.30 19.75
CA LEU A 272 -11.99 -5.37 18.32
C LEU A 272 -13.49 -5.44 18.03
N GLY A 273 -14.33 -5.61 19.08
CA GLY A 273 -15.76 -5.81 18.95
C GLY A 273 -16.09 -7.11 18.19
N LEU A 274 -15.37 -8.20 18.52
CA LEU A 274 -15.55 -9.53 17.95
C LEU A 274 -16.12 -10.48 19.02
N SER A 275 -16.96 -11.42 18.60
CA SER A 275 -17.30 -12.59 19.42
C SER A 275 -16.06 -13.50 19.57
N GLU A 276 -16.11 -14.48 20.45
CA GLU A 276 -15.03 -15.46 20.58
C GLU A 276 -14.87 -16.29 19.29
N ASP A 277 -15.99 -16.71 18.70
CA ASP A 277 -15.99 -17.49 17.46
C ASP A 277 -15.36 -16.68 16.29
N GLU A 278 -15.77 -15.43 16.11
CA GLU A 278 -15.19 -14.53 15.11
C GLU A 278 -13.68 -14.31 15.32
N TYR A 279 -13.24 -14.19 16.59
CA TYR A 279 -11.84 -14.03 16.91
C TYR A 279 -11.02 -15.26 16.50
N TYR A 280 -11.48 -16.49 16.82
CA TYR A 280 -10.82 -17.72 16.44
C TYR A 280 -10.92 -17.98 14.95
N GLU A 281 -12.05 -17.68 14.31
CA GLU A 281 -12.22 -17.77 12.87
C GLU A 281 -11.19 -16.90 12.14
N TYR A 282 -11.08 -15.62 12.51
CA TYR A 282 -10.09 -14.74 11.93
C TYR A 282 -8.66 -15.26 12.13
N LYS A 283 -8.31 -15.66 13.36
CA LYS A 283 -6.98 -16.16 13.71
C LYS A 283 -6.59 -17.36 12.86
N ASN A 284 -7.50 -18.31 12.69
CA ASN A 284 -7.26 -19.54 11.91
C ASN A 284 -7.11 -19.25 10.41
N LYS A 285 -7.91 -18.34 9.86
CA LYS A 285 -7.87 -17.98 8.43
C LYS A 285 -6.66 -17.12 8.05
N ILE A 286 -6.16 -16.27 8.96
CA ILE A 286 -5.03 -15.40 8.70
C ILE A 286 -3.68 -16.10 8.87
N CYS A 287 -3.60 -17.06 9.78
CA CYS A 287 -2.43 -17.89 9.99
C CYS A 287 -2.83 -19.35 9.78
N PRO A 288 -3.00 -19.80 8.53
CA PRO A 288 -3.29 -21.19 8.28
C PRO A 288 -2.15 -22.02 8.90
N GLN A 289 -2.50 -23.00 9.71
CA GLN A 289 -1.56 -23.99 10.24
C GLN A 289 -0.79 -24.55 9.03
N PRO A 290 0.54 -24.70 9.09
CA PRO A 290 1.23 -25.45 8.06
C PRO A 290 0.54 -26.80 7.94
N GLU A 291 0.08 -27.15 6.74
CA GLU A 291 -0.41 -28.50 6.49
C GLU A 291 0.69 -29.44 6.97
N LEU A 292 0.41 -30.21 8.01
CA LEU A 292 1.24 -31.35 8.41
C LEU A 292 1.17 -32.34 7.25
N ASN A 293 2.07 -32.15 6.29
CA ASN A 293 2.37 -33.24 5.35
C ASN A 293 2.90 -34.36 6.18
N LEU A 294 1.98 -35.24 6.66
CA LEU A 294 2.30 -36.56 7.15
C LEU A 294 2.90 -37.30 5.97
N LEU A 295 4.22 -37.24 5.89
CA LEU A 295 4.98 -38.17 5.08
C LEU A 295 4.72 -39.56 5.68
N TRP A 296 3.85 -40.33 5.04
CA TRP A 296 3.78 -41.81 5.17
C TRP A 296 4.68 -42.42 4.12
#